data_d5e99bfaa841aa5c13a4c7941ae75f9f
#
_entry.id   d5e99bfaa841aa5c13a4c7941ae75f9f
#
_cell.length_a   1.000
_cell.length_b   1.000
_cell.length_c   1.000
_cell.angle_alpha   90.00
_cell.angle_beta   90.00
_cell.angle_gamma   90.00
#
_symmetry.space_group_name_H-M   'P 1'
#
loop_
_entity.id
_entity.type
_entity.pdbx_description
1 polymer ?
#
loop_
_entity_poly.entity_id
_entity_poly.type
_entity_poly.pdbx_seq_one_letter_code
_entity_poly.pdbx_strand_id
1 'polypeptide(L)'
;WGNTLLVREYVNGERVNRKVKYSPTLFCKVIKETNYKTLDGQYVTPIKHETIKEAKEWLKSYEDQPHLVFGNTTFQYNYIADNYPNYVKWDIDKILVVTIDIEVACENGFPQPENAIEPLLSITIKNHQNKQILVWGTGEYKNTREDVTYVKCKDEKMLIQEFLTFWQKNQPDVITGWNTEFFDIPYLCN
;
A
#
# COMPACT_ATOMS: atom_id res chain seq x y z
N TRP A 1 -7.27 6.98 3.70
CA TRP A 1 -7.03 8.37 3.33
C TRP A 1 -8.10 9.25 3.98
N GLY A 2 -7.70 10.25 4.78
CA GLY A 2 -8.64 10.99 5.62
C GLY A 2 -9.33 10.09 6.66
N ASN A 3 -10.68 10.08 6.67
CA ASN A 3 -11.49 9.24 7.56
C ASN A 3 -11.93 7.92 6.93
N THR A 4 -11.30 7.51 5.83
CA THR A 4 -11.71 6.38 5.02
C THR A 4 -10.60 5.35 4.94
N LEU A 5 -10.93 4.08 5.17
CA LEU A 5 -10.09 2.93 4.87
C LEU A 5 -10.38 2.45 3.44
N LEU A 6 -9.32 2.11 2.73
CA LEU A 6 -9.41 1.40 1.46
C LEU A 6 -9.35 -0.09 1.77
N VAL A 7 -10.42 -0.80 1.47
CA VAL A 7 -10.54 -2.23 1.69
C VAL A 7 -10.55 -2.94 0.34
N ARG A 8 -9.70 -3.93 0.20
CA ARG A 8 -9.66 -4.84 -0.93
C ARG A 8 -9.96 -6.23 -0.44
N GLU A 9 -10.94 -6.86 -1.05
CA GLU A 9 -11.40 -8.19 -0.67
C GLU A 9 -11.86 -8.99 -1.88
N TYR A 10 -12.02 -10.29 -1.71
CA TYR A 10 -12.63 -11.16 -2.70
C TYR A 10 -14.07 -11.45 -2.30
N VAL A 11 -15.02 -11.10 -3.17
CA VAL A 11 -16.45 -11.40 -3.00
C VAL A 11 -16.88 -12.28 -4.16
N ASN A 12 -17.35 -13.49 -3.87
CA ASN A 12 -17.73 -14.49 -4.87
C ASN A 12 -16.64 -14.80 -5.91
N GLY A 13 -15.37 -14.72 -5.51
CA GLY A 13 -14.22 -14.95 -6.39
C GLY A 13 -13.75 -13.73 -7.16
N GLU A 14 -14.46 -12.62 -7.12
CA GLU A 14 -14.07 -11.36 -7.76
C GLU A 14 -13.38 -10.43 -6.77
N ARG A 15 -12.34 -9.74 -7.26
CA ARG A 15 -11.58 -8.75 -6.48
C ARG A 15 -12.30 -7.42 -6.45
N VAL A 16 -12.73 -7.00 -5.27
CA VAL A 16 -13.50 -5.78 -5.06
C VAL A 16 -12.72 -4.78 -4.22
N ASN A 17 -12.68 -3.53 -4.67
CA ASN A 17 -12.13 -2.40 -3.93
C ASN A 17 -13.27 -1.53 -3.41
N ARG A 18 -13.28 -1.23 -2.12
CA ARG A 18 -14.27 -0.34 -1.53
C ARG A 18 -13.68 0.64 -0.54
N LYS A 19 -14.34 1.78 -0.39
CA LYS A 19 -14.03 2.78 0.62
C LYS A 19 -14.97 2.59 1.81
N VAL A 20 -14.40 2.46 3.01
CA VAL A 20 -15.15 2.21 4.23
C VAL A 20 -14.90 3.34 5.23
N LYS A 21 -15.95 3.96 5.72
CA LYS A 21 -15.86 4.83 6.90
C LYS A 21 -15.68 3.94 8.12
N TYR A 22 -14.76 4.30 8.98
CA TYR A 22 -14.44 3.53 10.16
C TYR A 22 -14.43 4.40 11.42
N SER A 23 -15.02 3.87 12.48
CA SER A 23 -15.13 4.45 13.81
C SER A 23 -14.27 3.65 14.78
N PRO A 24 -12.99 4.01 14.98
CA PRO A 24 -12.07 3.22 15.77
C PRO A 24 -12.39 3.28 17.26
N THR A 25 -12.11 2.18 17.97
CA THR A 25 -12.13 2.10 19.42
C THR A 25 -10.69 2.05 19.94
N LEU A 26 -10.37 2.96 20.85
CA LEU A 26 -9.14 2.96 21.62
C LEU A 26 -9.49 2.76 23.11
N PHE A 27 -8.49 2.62 23.95
CA PHE A 27 -8.72 2.36 25.37
C PHE A 27 -7.94 3.35 26.22
N CYS A 28 -8.54 3.77 27.32
CA CYS A 28 -7.88 4.62 28.33
C CYS A 28 -7.76 3.87 29.64
N LYS A 29 -6.64 4.05 30.34
CA LYS A 29 -6.41 3.49 31.67
C LYS A 29 -7.43 4.04 32.67
N VAL A 30 -7.95 3.16 33.52
CA VAL A 30 -8.85 3.52 34.61
C VAL A 30 -8.43 2.81 35.89
N ILE A 31 -8.80 3.40 37.05
CA ILE A 31 -8.54 2.80 38.36
C ILE A 31 -9.63 1.76 38.71
N LYS A 32 -10.87 2.05 38.26
CA LYS A 32 -12.02 1.19 38.53
C LYS A 32 -11.94 -0.10 37.72
N GLU A 33 -12.32 -1.20 38.33
CA GLU A 33 -12.43 -2.49 37.65
C GLU A 33 -13.41 -2.44 36.49
N THR A 34 -12.99 -3.01 35.36
CA THR A 34 -13.76 -3.12 34.12
C THR A 34 -13.58 -4.50 33.51
N ASN A 35 -14.39 -4.82 32.48
CA ASN A 35 -14.26 -6.07 31.74
C ASN A 35 -13.03 -6.08 30.80
N TYR A 36 -12.32 -4.98 30.68
CA TYR A 36 -11.19 -4.83 29.77
C TYR A 36 -9.91 -4.66 30.56
N LYS A 37 -8.88 -5.43 30.17
CA LYS A 37 -7.55 -5.36 30.77
C LYS A 37 -6.48 -5.30 29.67
N THR A 38 -5.38 -4.62 29.98
CA THR A 38 -4.15 -4.72 29.19
C THR A 38 -3.49 -6.09 29.38
N LEU A 39 -2.46 -6.38 28.59
CA LEU A 39 -1.69 -7.63 28.72
C LEU A 39 -1.00 -7.78 30.08
N ASP A 40 -0.65 -6.67 30.71
CA ASP A 40 -0.05 -6.59 32.05
C ASP A 40 -1.09 -6.45 33.19
N GLY A 41 -2.38 -6.61 32.88
CA GLY A 41 -3.48 -6.72 33.84
C GLY A 41 -4.06 -5.38 34.34
N GLN A 42 -3.67 -4.23 33.77
CA GLN A 42 -4.24 -2.94 34.12
C GLN A 42 -5.67 -2.79 33.57
N TYR A 43 -6.56 -2.18 34.34
CA TYR A 43 -7.92 -1.91 33.88
C TYR A 43 -7.97 -0.75 32.88
N VAL A 44 -8.73 -0.94 31.82
CA VAL A 44 -8.95 0.05 30.76
C VAL A 44 -10.43 0.15 30.41
N THR A 45 -10.84 1.29 29.86
CA THR A 45 -12.19 1.51 29.33
C THR A 45 -12.12 1.81 27.85
N PRO A 46 -13.03 1.24 27.01
CA PRO A 46 -13.09 1.55 25.60
C PRO A 46 -13.62 2.97 25.37
N ILE A 47 -12.99 3.67 24.45
CA ILE A 47 -13.40 4.99 23.96
C ILE A 47 -13.60 4.86 22.45
N LYS A 48 -14.86 4.93 22.03
CA LYS A 48 -15.22 4.86 20.62
C LYS A 48 -15.20 6.27 20.03
N HIS A 49 -14.51 6.43 18.92
CA HIS A 49 -14.45 7.66 18.14
C HIS A 49 -15.33 7.56 16.92
N GLU A 50 -15.98 8.65 16.53
CA GLU A 50 -16.84 8.67 15.33
C GLU A 50 -16.00 8.58 14.05
N THR A 51 -14.78 9.13 14.08
CA THR A 51 -13.89 9.20 12.92
C THR A 51 -12.44 8.88 13.27
N ILE A 52 -11.68 8.46 12.27
CA ILE A 52 -10.22 8.28 12.39
C ILE A 52 -9.53 9.60 12.75
N LYS A 53 -10.04 10.73 12.25
CA LYS A 53 -9.50 12.06 12.56
C LYS A 53 -9.65 12.37 14.05
N GLU A 54 -10.83 12.18 14.59
CA GLU A 54 -11.10 12.37 16.02
C GLU A 54 -10.21 11.49 16.90
N ALA A 55 -10.07 10.20 16.55
CA ALA A 55 -9.18 9.29 17.25
C ALA A 55 -7.71 9.77 17.26
N LYS A 56 -7.23 10.30 16.13
CA LYS A 56 -5.87 10.87 16.03
C LYS A 56 -5.71 12.13 16.88
N GLU A 57 -6.70 13.02 16.88
CA GLU A 57 -6.71 14.23 17.70
C GLU A 57 -6.74 13.87 19.19
N TRP A 58 -7.53 12.87 19.54
CA TRP A 58 -7.57 12.35 20.91
C TRP A 58 -6.22 11.73 21.32
N LEU A 59 -5.60 10.89 20.48
CA LEU A 59 -4.26 10.36 20.75
C LEU A 59 -3.21 11.45 20.95
N LYS A 60 -3.27 12.52 20.16
CA LYS A 60 -2.37 13.66 20.28
C LYS A 60 -2.53 14.38 21.63
N SER A 61 -3.73 14.43 22.20
CA SER A 61 -3.97 15.03 23.53
C SER A 61 -3.30 14.25 24.67
N TYR A 62 -2.85 13.02 24.43
CA TYR A 62 -2.12 12.16 25.38
C TYR A 62 -0.64 12.01 25.03
N GLU A 63 -0.09 12.85 24.16
CA GLU A 63 1.31 12.77 23.70
C GLU A 63 2.30 12.80 24.87
N ASP A 64 2.00 13.61 25.90
CA ASP A 64 2.79 13.70 27.14
C ASP A 64 2.52 12.56 28.14
N GLN A 65 1.47 11.76 27.94
CA GLN A 65 1.03 10.69 28.82
C GLN A 65 0.66 9.40 28.05
N PRO A 66 1.55 8.90 27.18
CA PRO A 66 1.24 7.76 26.29
C PRO A 66 0.94 6.47 27.06
N HIS A 67 1.38 6.35 28.31
CA HIS A 67 1.11 5.20 29.20
C HIS A 67 -0.34 5.09 29.69
N LEU A 68 -1.18 6.10 29.42
CA LEU A 68 -2.60 6.08 29.74
C LEU A 68 -3.48 5.58 28.61
N VAL A 69 -2.94 5.47 27.39
CA VAL A 69 -3.68 5.12 26.19
C VAL A 69 -3.23 3.78 25.66
N PHE A 70 -4.19 2.93 25.31
CA PHE A 70 -3.96 1.59 24.81
C PHE A 70 -4.80 1.33 23.57
N GLY A 71 -4.41 0.31 22.82
CA GLY A 71 -5.02 -0.06 21.55
C GLY A 71 -4.06 0.10 20.40
N ASN A 72 -4.43 -0.40 19.24
CA ASN A 72 -3.62 -0.28 18.05
C ASN A 72 -3.86 1.08 17.38
N THR A 73 -2.82 1.87 17.20
CA THR A 73 -2.88 3.18 16.53
C THR A 73 -2.83 3.07 15.01
N THR A 74 -2.56 1.89 14.49
CA THR A 74 -2.68 1.56 13.06
C THR A 74 -4.11 1.06 12.80
N PHE A 75 -5.01 1.98 12.44
CA PHE A 75 -6.45 1.73 12.39
C PHE A 75 -6.89 0.64 11.40
N GLN A 76 -6.04 0.27 10.45
CA GLN A 76 -6.26 -0.87 9.56
C GLN A 76 -6.37 -2.18 10.37
N TYR A 77 -5.50 -2.37 11.35
CA TYR A 77 -5.54 -3.56 12.22
C TYR A 77 -6.75 -3.56 13.15
N ASN A 78 -7.16 -2.40 13.65
CA ASN A 78 -8.39 -2.29 14.44
C ASN A 78 -9.60 -2.70 13.60
N TYR A 79 -9.68 -2.18 12.37
CA TYR A 79 -10.75 -2.55 11.43
C TYR A 79 -10.80 -4.07 11.17
N ILE A 80 -9.64 -4.68 10.97
CA ILE A 80 -9.55 -6.14 10.76
C ILE A 80 -10.02 -6.88 12.02
N ALA A 81 -9.57 -6.50 13.21
CA ALA A 81 -9.96 -7.12 14.46
C ALA A 81 -11.47 -6.99 14.74
N ASP A 82 -12.06 -5.82 14.45
CA ASP A 82 -13.49 -5.56 14.69
C ASP A 82 -14.40 -6.32 13.71
N ASN A 83 -13.98 -6.45 12.44
CA ASN A 83 -14.83 -7.04 11.39
C ASN A 83 -14.54 -8.52 11.13
N TYR A 84 -13.37 -9.01 11.54
CA TYR A 84 -12.92 -10.39 11.37
C TYR A 84 -12.38 -10.94 12.71
N PRO A 85 -13.22 -11.04 13.77
CA PRO A 85 -12.78 -11.41 15.13
C PRO A 85 -12.32 -12.87 15.24
N ASN A 86 -12.66 -13.69 14.24
CA ASN A 86 -12.25 -15.07 14.15
C ASN A 86 -11.04 -15.22 13.24
N TYR A 87 -10.62 -16.47 13.00
CA TYR A 87 -9.52 -16.78 12.11
C TYR A 87 -9.77 -16.26 10.70
N VAL A 88 -8.84 -15.44 10.17
CA VAL A 88 -8.81 -15.05 8.78
C VAL A 88 -7.98 -16.08 7.99
N LYS A 89 -8.62 -16.77 7.07
CA LYS A 89 -7.94 -17.76 6.23
C LYS A 89 -6.93 -17.05 5.32
N TRP A 90 -5.66 -17.35 5.52
CA TRP A 90 -4.59 -16.87 4.66
C TRP A 90 -4.61 -17.62 3.33
N ASP A 91 -4.50 -16.87 2.23
CA ASP A 91 -4.45 -17.40 0.87
C ASP A 91 -3.50 -16.52 0.04
N ILE A 92 -2.26 -16.99 -0.13
CA ILE A 92 -1.21 -16.25 -0.85
C ILE A 92 -1.56 -16.07 -2.34
N ASP A 93 -2.33 -16.98 -2.92
CA ASP A 93 -2.69 -16.91 -4.34
C ASP A 93 -3.66 -15.76 -4.65
N LYS A 94 -4.26 -15.19 -3.60
CA LYS A 94 -5.12 -14.00 -3.70
C LYS A 94 -4.37 -12.69 -3.52
N ILE A 95 -3.08 -12.72 -3.20
CA ILE A 95 -2.26 -11.52 -2.98
C ILE A 95 -1.38 -11.31 -4.20
N LEU A 96 -1.66 -10.27 -4.96
CA LEU A 96 -0.85 -9.89 -6.12
C LEU A 96 0.39 -9.12 -5.66
N VAL A 97 1.53 -9.79 -5.70
CA VAL A 97 2.84 -9.19 -5.42
C VAL A 97 3.55 -8.92 -6.74
N VAL A 98 4.05 -7.71 -6.93
CA VAL A 98 4.85 -7.35 -8.10
C VAL A 98 6.16 -6.70 -7.68
N THR A 99 7.22 -6.95 -8.45
CA THR A 99 8.41 -6.11 -8.46
C THR A 99 8.23 -5.07 -9.56
N ILE A 100 8.52 -3.81 -9.26
CA ILE A 100 8.64 -2.74 -10.24
C ILE A 100 10.09 -2.26 -10.30
N ASP A 101 10.53 -1.87 -11.48
CA ASP A 101 11.85 -1.33 -11.74
C ASP A 101 11.76 -0.39 -12.95
N ILE A 102 12.49 0.72 -12.94
CA ILE A 102 12.53 1.69 -14.03
C ILE A 102 13.94 1.93 -14.51
N GLU A 103 14.08 2.25 -15.80
CA GLU A 103 15.32 2.76 -16.37
C GLU A 103 15.11 4.20 -16.86
N VAL A 104 16.01 5.06 -16.49
CA VAL A 104 15.97 6.49 -16.76
C VAL A 104 17.25 6.90 -17.51
N ALA A 105 17.15 7.84 -18.42
CA ALA A 105 18.34 8.42 -19.05
C ALA A 105 19.24 9.09 -18.00
N CYS A 106 20.54 9.13 -18.27
CA CYS A 106 21.54 9.65 -17.34
C CYS A 106 22.56 10.52 -18.10
N GLU A 107 22.06 11.58 -18.78
CA GLU A 107 22.92 12.45 -19.57
C GLU A 107 23.61 13.51 -18.70
N ASN A 108 22.96 13.98 -17.63
CA ASN A 108 23.41 15.06 -16.77
C ASN A 108 23.79 14.62 -15.34
N GLY A 109 24.22 13.38 -15.15
CA GLY A 109 24.53 12.80 -13.86
C GLY A 109 23.39 11.91 -13.35
N PHE A 110 23.49 11.43 -12.11
CA PHE A 110 22.50 10.51 -11.55
C PHE A 110 21.13 11.20 -11.42
N PRO A 111 20.06 10.63 -12.01
CA PRO A 111 18.73 11.23 -11.99
C PRO A 111 18.19 11.41 -10.57
N GLN A 112 17.57 12.54 -10.31
CA GLN A 112 16.97 12.86 -9.02
C GLN A 112 15.45 12.69 -9.09
N PRO A 113 14.85 11.82 -8.27
CA PRO A 113 13.40 11.55 -8.31
C PRO A 113 12.54 12.79 -8.07
N GLU A 114 13.03 13.75 -7.26
CA GLU A 114 12.30 14.96 -6.90
C GLU A 114 12.04 15.87 -8.10
N ASN A 115 12.88 15.79 -9.12
CA ASN A 115 12.79 16.63 -10.31
C ASN A 115 12.28 15.89 -11.54
N ALA A 116 12.55 14.57 -11.63
CA ALA A 116 12.20 13.66 -12.73
C ALA A 116 12.45 14.28 -14.12
N ILE A 117 13.63 14.93 -14.31
CA ILE A 117 13.95 15.71 -15.52
C ILE A 117 14.36 14.81 -16.68
N GLU A 118 15.09 13.73 -16.39
CA GLU A 118 15.62 12.84 -17.41
C GLU A 118 14.53 11.91 -17.96
N PRO A 119 14.54 11.62 -19.27
CA PRO A 119 13.48 10.79 -19.86
C PRO A 119 13.44 9.37 -19.29
N LEU A 120 12.25 8.87 -19.07
CA LEU A 120 12.00 7.49 -18.71
C LEU A 120 12.16 6.58 -19.93
N LEU A 121 13.07 5.63 -19.87
CA LEU A 121 13.42 4.73 -20.97
C LEU A 121 12.63 3.44 -20.95
N SER A 122 12.40 2.87 -19.76
CA SER A 122 11.57 1.68 -19.59
C SER A 122 10.94 1.58 -18.20
N ILE A 123 9.82 0.86 -18.13
CA ILE A 123 9.19 0.39 -16.89
C ILE A 123 9.06 -1.12 -16.99
N THR A 124 9.50 -1.82 -15.95
CA THR A 124 9.42 -3.27 -15.84
C THR A 124 8.53 -3.67 -14.67
N ILE A 125 7.61 -4.60 -14.90
CA ILE A 125 6.84 -5.26 -13.83
C ILE A 125 7.04 -6.76 -13.92
N LYS A 126 7.46 -7.37 -12.80
CA LYS A 126 7.48 -8.82 -12.63
C LYS A 126 6.35 -9.24 -11.69
N ASN A 127 5.46 -10.07 -12.18
CA ASN A 127 4.41 -10.69 -11.37
C ASN A 127 4.97 -11.94 -10.67
N HIS A 128 4.89 -11.98 -9.32
CA HIS A 128 5.43 -13.08 -8.53
C HIS A 128 4.57 -14.34 -8.54
N GLN A 129 3.28 -14.26 -8.89
CA GLN A 129 2.39 -15.42 -8.96
C GLN A 129 2.64 -16.26 -10.21
N ASN A 130 2.58 -15.65 -11.40
CA ASN A 130 2.73 -16.32 -12.68
C ASN A 130 4.16 -16.24 -13.28
N LYS A 131 5.07 -15.52 -12.60
CA LYS A 131 6.48 -15.31 -13.00
C LYS A 131 6.68 -14.52 -14.30
N GLN A 132 5.61 -14.00 -14.88
CA GLN A 132 5.69 -13.19 -16.11
C GLN A 132 6.28 -11.80 -15.83
N ILE A 133 7.04 -11.33 -16.79
CA ILE A 133 7.66 -10.01 -16.80
C ILE A 133 7.07 -9.22 -17.95
N LEU A 134 6.57 -8.04 -17.66
CA LEU A 134 6.05 -7.09 -18.64
C LEU A 134 6.94 -5.86 -18.64
N VAL A 135 7.40 -5.47 -19.81
CA VAL A 135 8.31 -4.33 -20.00
C VAL A 135 7.71 -3.39 -21.03
N TRP A 136 7.55 -2.13 -20.67
CA TRP A 136 7.32 -1.03 -21.60
C TRP A 136 8.64 -0.31 -21.83
N GLY A 137 9.00 -0.06 -23.08
CA GLY A 137 10.29 0.59 -23.37
C GLY A 137 10.31 1.34 -24.67
N THR A 138 11.13 2.38 -24.75
CA THR A 138 11.30 3.20 -25.95
C THR A 138 12.42 2.68 -26.86
N GLY A 139 13.32 1.83 -26.33
CA GLY A 139 14.44 1.22 -27.08
C GLY A 139 14.02 0.03 -27.93
N GLU A 140 14.90 -0.39 -28.84
CA GLU A 140 14.73 -1.66 -29.58
C GLU A 140 15.15 -2.81 -28.68
N TYR A 141 14.32 -3.84 -28.62
CA TYR A 141 14.59 -5.03 -27.85
C TYR A 141 14.21 -6.30 -28.62
N LYS A 142 15.16 -7.20 -28.79
CA LYS A 142 14.93 -8.52 -29.37
C LYS A 142 14.64 -9.49 -28.23
N ASN A 143 13.37 -9.76 -27.99
CA ASN A 143 12.96 -10.70 -26.96
C ASN A 143 13.39 -12.13 -27.32
N THR A 144 14.12 -12.77 -26.42
CA THR A 144 14.56 -14.18 -26.52
C THR A 144 14.01 -15.04 -25.38
N ARG A 145 13.17 -14.45 -24.50
CA ARG A 145 12.64 -15.09 -23.29
C ARG A 145 11.13 -15.25 -23.40
N GLU A 146 10.63 -16.45 -23.09
CA GLU A 146 9.20 -16.77 -23.10
C GLU A 146 8.41 -16.13 -21.94
N ASP A 147 9.11 -15.86 -20.83
CA ASP A 147 8.52 -15.22 -19.62
C ASP A 147 8.48 -13.70 -19.70
N VAL A 148 8.99 -13.09 -20.77
CA VAL A 148 9.02 -11.62 -20.97
C VAL A 148 8.09 -11.22 -22.11
N THR A 149 7.24 -10.25 -21.85
CA THR A 149 6.47 -9.51 -22.86
C THR A 149 7.01 -8.09 -22.95
N TYR A 150 7.50 -7.72 -24.12
CA TYR A 150 8.01 -6.37 -24.38
C TYR A 150 7.01 -5.57 -25.20
N VAL A 151 6.61 -4.41 -24.68
CA VAL A 151 5.73 -3.44 -25.36
C VAL A 151 6.58 -2.28 -25.84
N LYS A 152 6.85 -2.26 -27.15
CA LYS A 152 7.58 -1.15 -27.78
C LYS A 152 6.73 0.12 -27.79
N CYS A 153 7.23 1.17 -27.16
CA CYS A 153 6.63 2.51 -27.15
C CYS A 153 7.44 3.43 -28.07
N LYS A 154 6.76 4.29 -28.82
CA LYS A 154 7.42 5.23 -29.74
C LYS A 154 8.13 6.37 -29.01
N ASP A 155 7.63 6.71 -27.83
CA ASP A 155 8.11 7.81 -27.00
C ASP A 155 7.72 7.56 -25.52
N GLU A 156 8.26 8.37 -24.62
CA GLU A 156 7.97 8.32 -23.18
C GLU A 156 6.49 8.53 -22.87
N LYS A 157 5.82 9.41 -23.58
CA LYS A 157 4.38 9.67 -23.40
C LYS A 157 3.56 8.40 -23.62
N MET A 158 3.84 7.67 -24.69
CA MET A 158 3.18 6.40 -24.97
C MET A 158 3.52 5.36 -23.91
N LEU A 159 4.78 5.32 -23.46
CA LEU A 159 5.23 4.41 -22.41
C LEU A 159 4.43 4.60 -21.14
N ILE A 160 4.30 5.83 -20.65
CA ILE A 160 3.52 6.17 -19.45
C ILE A 160 2.03 5.86 -19.66
N GLN A 161 1.45 6.18 -20.83
CA GLN A 161 0.04 5.90 -21.10
C GLN A 161 -0.29 4.40 -21.08
N GLU A 162 0.52 3.56 -21.72
CA GLU A 162 0.36 2.13 -21.75
C GLU A 162 0.53 1.52 -20.35
N PHE A 163 1.55 1.96 -19.62
CA PHE A 163 1.76 1.55 -18.24
C PHE A 163 0.58 1.92 -17.34
N LEU A 164 0.08 3.15 -17.39
CA LEU A 164 -1.06 3.60 -16.58
C LEU A 164 -2.34 2.84 -16.92
N THR A 165 -2.55 2.54 -18.21
CA THR A 165 -3.69 1.73 -18.66
C THR A 165 -3.64 0.32 -18.07
N PHE A 166 -2.48 -0.29 -18.06
CA PHE A 166 -2.25 -1.58 -17.40
C PHE A 166 -2.45 -1.47 -15.89
N TRP A 167 -1.84 -0.46 -15.25
CA TRP A 167 -1.86 -0.27 -13.81
C TRP A 167 -3.27 -0.08 -13.25
N GLN A 168 -4.12 0.67 -13.92
CA GLN A 168 -5.52 0.87 -13.51
C GLN A 168 -6.32 -0.45 -13.42
N LYS A 169 -5.99 -1.41 -14.29
CA LYS A 169 -6.68 -2.71 -14.34
C LYS A 169 -6.05 -3.75 -13.41
N ASN A 170 -4.75 -3.64 -13.16
CA ASN A 170 -3.94 -4.66 -12.52
C ASN A 170 -3.23 -4.16 -11.25
N GLN A 171 -3.89 -3.32 -10.46
CA GLN A 171 -3.32 -2.77 -9.23
C GLN A 171 -2.85 -3.87 -8.29
N PRO A 172 -1.56 -3.95 -7.93
CA PRO A 172 -1.05 -4.97 -7.01
C PRO A 172 -1.49 -4.70 -5.57
N ASP A 173 -1.37 -5.73 -4.72
CA ASP A 173 -1.52 -5.61 -3.28
C ASP A 173 -0.21 -5.21 -2.61
N VAL A 174 0.89 -5.71 -3.15
CA VAL A 174 2.24 -5.43 -2.68
C VAL A 174 3.12 -5.06 -3.86
N ILE A 175 3.78 -3.93 -3.74
CA ILE A 175 4.84 -3.48 -4.65
C ILE A 175 6.17 -3.67 -3.93
N THR A 176 7.13 -4.26 -4.60
CA THR A 176 8.50 -4.43 -4.11
C THR A 176 9.51 -4.12 -5.20
N GLY A 177 10.78 -3.98 -4.84
CA GLY A 177 11.88 -3.72 -5.75
C GLY A 177 13.12 -3.26 -4.99
N TRP A 178 14.20 -3.07 -5.70
CA TRP A 178 15.40 -2.49 -5.12
C TRP A 178 15.25 -0.97 -5.11
N ASN A 179 15.34 -0.36 -3.94
CA ASN A 179 15.21 1.10 -3.74
C ASN A 179 13.90 1.74 -4.25
N THR A 180 12.88 0.93 -4.49
CA THR A 180 11.61 1.34 -5.13
C THR A 180 10.90 2.46 -4.37
N GLU A 181 10.98 2.48 -3.04
CA GLU A 181 10.37 3.51 -2.18
C GLU A 181 11.04 4.88 -2.35
N PHE A 182 12.35 4.92 -2.61
CA PHE A 182 13.12 6.16 -2.63
C PHE A 182 13.50 6.61 -4.04
N PHE A 183 13.34 5.77 -5.05
CA PHE A 183 13.68 6.10 -6.43
C PHE A 183 12.52 5.86 -7.40
N ASP A 184 12.18 4.59 -7.69
CA ASP A 184 11.26 4.26 -8.79
C ASP A 184 9.87 4.88 -8.62
N ILE A 185 9.24 4.70 -7.46
CA ILE A 185 7.90 5.24 -7.22
C ILE A 185 7.90 6.78 -7.17
N PRO A 186 8.80 7.45 -6.43
CA PRO A 186 8.89 8.91 -6.50
C PRO A 186 9.12 9.43 -7.92
N TYR A 187 10.00 8.79 -8.69
CA TYR A 187 10.27 9.20 -10.08
C TYR A 187 9.04 9.10 -10.98
N LEU A 188 8.26 8.03 -10.85
CA LEU A 188 7.02 7.83 -11.62
C LEU A 188 5.88 8.77 -11.18
N CYS A 189 5.96 9.37 -10.00
CA CYS A 189 4.93 10.26 -9.45
C CYS A 189 5.20 11.74 -9.76
N ASN A 190 6.42 12.11 -10.14
CA ASN A 190 6.85 13.48 -10.46
C ASN A 190 7.00 13.71 -11.95
#